data_f578dabd74a8455e53e9cd1e0306f6c7
#
_entry.id   f578dabd74a8455e53e9cd1e0306f6c7
#
_cell.length_a   1.000
_cell.length_b   1.000
_cell.length_c   1.000
_cell.angle_alpha   90.00
_cell.angle_beta   90.00
_cell.angle_gamma   90.00
#
_symmetry.space_group_name_H-M   'P 1'
#
loop_
_entity.id
_entity.type
_entity.pdbx_description
1 polymer ?
#
loop_
_entity_poly.entity_id
_entity_poly.type
_entity_poly.pdbx_seq_one_letter_code
_entity_poly.pdbx_strand_id
1 'polypeptide(L)'
;RGWIYKTRGSCIVEIETSDGIVGWGECYGPSAVSKAFIDTQFGPRIIGRDPFDVEVIWEDLYNRIKDYGTTGMAISAISGIDIALWDIIGKSCGQPIHKLIGGSYRDEVTPYATGLYFIDMDRLIEEAVEEGIEFKQNGFTAIKMKIGLGDLKLDIKRVEAVRKAVGDDMRLMVDANHCFTVPQAIRIGRELEKLDIEWFEEPISPEDLDGYVEVTRTL
;
A
#
# COMPACT_ATOMS: atom_id res chain seq x y z
N ARG A 1 16.89 -6.00 8.46
CA ARG A 1 16.85 -5.50 7.06
C ARG A 1 16.05 -4.21 7.09
N GLY A 2 16.71 -3.08 7.36
CA GLY A 2 16.05 -1.77 7.29
C GLY A 2 15.75 -1.39 5.83
N TRP A 3 14.54 -0.95 5.57
CA TRP A 3 14.16 -0.39 4.28
C TRP A 3 14.61 1.07 4.27
N ILE A 4 15.79 1.35 3.70
CA ILE A 4 16.26 2.72 3.48
C ILE A 4 15.87 3.09 2.05
N TYR A 5 14.84 3.90 1.90
CA TYR A 5 14.43 4.43 0.61
C TYR A 5 15.11 5.78 0.39
N LYS A 6 16.02 5.85 -0.59
CA LYS A 6 16.60 7.13 -1.05
C LYS A 6 15.76 7.80 -2.14
N THR A 7 15.04 6.98 -2.93
CA THR A 7 14.16 7.45 -4.01
C THR A 7 13.01 6.49 -4.19
N ARG A 8 11.85 7.00 -4.61
CA ARG A 8 10.74 6.21 -5.12
C ARG A 8 10.55 6.53 -6.60
N GLY A 9 10.30 5.50 -7.41
CA GLY A 9 9.91 5.64 -8.80
C GLY A 9 8.58 4.95 -9.01
N SER A 10 7.67 5.61 -9.74
CA SER A 10 6.40 5.03 -10.16
C SER A 10 6.41 4.80 -11.67
N CYS A 11 5.76 3.73 -12.12
CA CYS A 11 5.44 3.52 -13.52
C CYS A 11 4.04 4.05 -13.77
N ILE A 12 3.95 5.18 -14.44
CA ILE A 12 2.68 5.77 -14.86
C ILE A 12 2.30 5.23 -16.24
N VAL A 13 1.05 4.82 -16.38
CA VAL A 13 0.44 4.35 -17.64
C VAL A 13 -0.42 5.48 -18.18
N GLU A 14 -0.16 5.86 -19.40
CA GLU A 14 -0.98 6.77 -20.16
C GLU A 14 -1.61 6.03 -21.34
N ILE A 15 -2.94 6.09 -21.45
CA ILE A 15 -3.69 5.52 -22.57
C ILE A 15 -4.50 6.64 -23.20
N GLU A 16 -4.30 6.85 -24.52
CA GLU A 16 -5.05 7.81 -25.30
C GLU A 16 -6.01 7.09 -26.24
N THR A 17 -7.26 7.52 -26.25
CA THR A 17 -8.28 7.04 -27.19
C THR A 17 -8.20 7.77 -28.53
N SER A 18 -8.81 7.19 -29.57
CA SER A 18 -8.83 7.79 -30.90
C SER A 18 -9.53 9.16 -31.00
N ASP A 19 -10.39 9.45 -30.00
CA ASP A 19 -11.10 10.74 -29.86
C ASP A 19 -10.42 11.70 -28.88
N GLY A 20 -9.21 11.36 -28.40
CA GLY A 20 -8.34 12.24 -27.61
C GLY A 20 -8.59 12.23 -26.10
N ILE A 21 -9.37 11.28 -25.57
CA ILE A 21 -9.50 11.12 -24.12
C ILE A 21 -8.26 10.40 -23.59
N VAL A 22 -7.60 10.99 -22.60
CA VAL A 22 -6.42 10.42 -21.95
C VAL A 22 -6.77 9.90 -20.58
N GLY A 23 -6.48 8.62 -20.33
CA GLY A 23 -6.57 7.98 -19.02
C GLY A 23 -5.21 7.71 -18.40
N TRP A 24 -5.15 7.84 -17.09
CA TRP A 24 -3.94 7.68 -16.30
C TRP A 24 -4.09 6.54 -15.28
N GLY A 25 -3.04 5.71 -15.17
CA GLY A 25 -2.95 4.65 -14.18
C GLY A 25 -1.55 4.57 -13.59
N GLU A 26 -1.40 3.89 -12.46
CA GLU A 26 -0.13 3.69 -11.78
C GLU A 26 0.10 2.21 -11.50
N CYS A 27 1.33 1.74 -11.74
CA CYS A 27 1.78 0.41 -11.37
C CYS A 27 2.59 0.46 -10.07
N TYR A 28 2.27 -0.41 -9.13
CA TYR A 28 3.05 -0.60 -7.92
C TYR A 28 4.37 -1.33 -8.20
N GLY A 29 5.42 -0.99 -7.45
CA GLY A 29 6.70 -1.71 -7.46
C GLY A 29 7.75 -1.15 -8.42
N PRO A 30 8.77 -1.93 -8.80
CA PRO A 30 9.86 -1.49 -9.66
C PRO A 30 9.38 -1.07 -11.06
N SER A 31 9.45 0.24 -11.33
CA SER A 31 8.88 0.86 -12.53
C SER A 31 9.38 0.25 -13.85
N ALA A 32 10.66 -0.08 -13.93
CA ALA A 32 11.23 -0.67 -15.14
C ALA A 32 10.64 -2.04 -15.49
N VAL A 33 10.25 -2.83 -14.50
CA VAL A 33 9.67 -4.17 -14.70
C VAL A 33 8.23 -4.04 -15.22
N SER A 34 7.40 -3.20 -14.58
CA SER A 34 6.04 -2.93 -15.05
C SER A 34 6.04 -2.34 -16.46
N LYS A 35 6.95 -1.38 -16.73
CA LYS A 35 7.13 -0.82 -18.08
C LYS A 35 7.45 -1.90 -19.11
N ALA A 36 8.36 -2.82 -18.81
CA ALA A 36 8.71 -3.89 -19.74
C ALA A 36 7.51 -4.81 -20.06
N PHE A 37 6.68 -5.17 -19.06
CA PHE A 37 5.44 -5.90 -19.28
C PHE A 37 4.47 -5.15 -20.18
N ILE A 38 4.28 -3.86 -19.92
CA ILE A 38 3.37 -3.02 -20.73
C ILE A 38 3.87 -2.91 -22.15
N ASP A 39 5.12 -2.52 -22.35
CA ASP A 39 5.66 -2.30 -23.70
C ASP A 39 5.68 -3.57 -24.58
N THR A 40 5.98 -4.74 -23.97
CA THR A 40 6.28 -5.95 -24.74
C THR A 40 5.14 -6.97 -24.75
N GLN A 41 4.30 -7.00 -23.73
CA GLN A 41 3.27 -8.03 -23.58
C GLN A 41 1.84 -7.48 -23.63
N PHE A 42 1.56 -6.36 -22.94
CA PHE A 42 0.20 -5.91 -22.71
C PHE A 42 -0.22 -4.78 -23.67
N GLY A 43 0.63 -3.78 -23.88
CA GLY A 43 0.34 -2.66 -24.76
C GLY A 43 -0.07 -3.08 -26.16
N PRO A 44 0.67 -3.95 -26.87
CA PRO A 44 0.28 -4.44 -28.21
C PRO A 44 -1.10 -5.12 -28.25
N ARG A 45 -1.62 -5.58 -27.12
CA ARG A 45 -2.91 -6.29 -27.04
C ARG A 45 -4.10 -5.36 -26.77
N ILE A 46 -3.84 -4.18 -26.23
CA ILE A 46 -4.90 -3.20 -25.92
C ILE A 46 -5.08 -2.15 -27.01
N ILE A 47 -4.08 -1.93 -27.85
CA ILE A 47 -4.17 -0.98 -28.97
C ILE A 47 -5.34 -1.35 -29.89
N GLY A 48 -6.21 -0.35 -30.15
CA GLY A 48 -7.39 -0.50 -31.02
C GLY A 48 -8.59 -1.17 -30.36
N ARG A 49 -8.52 -1.46 -29.06
CA ARG A 49 -9.67 -2.00 -28.32
C ARG A 49 -10.54 -0.88 -27.75
N ASP A 50 -11.80 -1.19 -27.52
CA ASP A 50 -12.72 -0.28 -26.83
C ASP A 50 -12.37 -0.27 -25.32
N PRO A 51 -12.09 0.91 -24.72
CA PRO A 51 -11.81 1.00 -23.29
C PRO A 51 -12.98 0.59 -22.40
N PHE A 52 -14.23 0.57 -22.90
CA PHE A 52 -15.38 0.07 -22.17
C PHE A 52 -15.41 -1.46 -22.01
N ASP A 53 -14.61 -2.19 -22.78
CA ASP A 53 -14.40 -3.63 -22.63
C ASP A 53 -13.42 -3.96 -21.48
N VAL A 54 -13.40 -3.18 -20.40
CA VAL A 54 -12.38 -3.24 -19.34
C VAL A 54 -12.23 -4.63 -18.75
N GLU A 55 -13.33 -5.33 -18.44
CA GLU A 55 -13.30 -6.69 -17.91
C GLU A 55 -12.73 -7.71 -18.89
N VAL A 56 -13.10 -7.58 -20.17
CA VAL A 56 -12.61 -8.46 -21.24
C VAL A 56 -11.11 -8.23 -21.50
N ILE A 57 -10.66 -6.99 -21.41
CA ILE A 57 -9.24 -6.62 -21.50
C ILE A 57 -8.49 -7.20 -20.33
N TRP A 58 -8.99 -7.01 -19.11
CA TRP A 58 -8.35 -7.52 -17.89
C TRP A 58 -8.21 -9.05 -17.96
N GLU A 59 -9.26 -9.77 -18.34
CA GLU A 59 -9.23 -11.24 -18.43
C GLU A 59 -8.24 -11.72 -19.50
N ASP A 60 -8.18 -11.08 -20.67
CA ASP A 60 -7.21 -11.41 -21.72
C ASP A 60 -5.76 -11.24 -21.22
N LEU A 61 -5.46 -10.11 -20.56
CA LEU A 61 -4.13 -9.86 -20.02
C LEU A 61 -3.77 -10.84 -18.88
N TYR A 62 -4.73 -11.14 -17.99
CA TYR A 62 -4.55 -12.12 -16.92
C TYR A 62 -4.29 -13.51 -17.46
N ASN A 63 -5.07 -13.94 -18.45
CA ASN A 63 -4.90 -15.26 -19.09
C ASN A 63 -3.51 -15.39 -19.74
N ARG A 64 -2.94 -14.29 -20.21
CA ARG A 64 -1.61 -14.27 -20.83
C ARG A 64 -0.48 -14.61 -19.88
N ILE A 65 -0.65 -14.34 -18.58
CA ILE A 65 0.40 -14.53 -17.58
C ILE A 65 0.25 -15.80 -16.74
N LYS A 66 -0.78 -16.62 -16.99
CA LYS A 66 -1.05 -17.82 -16.18
C LYS A 66 0.15 -18.75 -16.05
N ASP A 67 0.92 -18.93 -17.15
CA ASP A 67 2.08 -19.80 -17.17
C ASP A 67 3.32 -19.20 -16.50
N TYR A 68 3.33 -17.88 -16.26
CA TYR A 68 4.48 -17.15 -15.69
C TYR A 68 4.24 -16.70 -14.24
N GLY A 69 3.03 -16.91 -13.72
CA GLY A 69 2.61 -16.49 -12.39
C GLY A 69 1.64 -15.31 -12.43
N THR A 70 0.53 -15.48 -11.72
CA THR A 70 -0.59 -14.54 -11.66
C THR A 70 -0.52 -13.57 -10.49
N THR A 71 0.65 -13.40 -9.90
CA THR A 71 0.90 -12.52 -8.76
C THR A 71 2.10 -11.61 -9.03
N GLY A 72 2.31 -10.61 -8.20
CA GLY A 72 3.48 -9.75 -8.26
C GLY A 72 3.48 -8.77 -9.44
N MET A 73 4.62 -8.61 -10.11
CA MET A 73 4.85 -7.51 -11.05
C MET A 73 3.96 -7.52 -12.29
N ALA A 74 3.57 -8.68 -12.78
CA ALA A 74 2.69 -8.79 -13.93
C ALA A 74 1.28 -8.26 -13.62
N ILE A 75 0.73 -8.59 -12.45
CA ILE A 75 -0.56 -8.06 -11.99
C ILE A 75 -0.46 -6.55 -11.74
N SER A 76 0.66 -6.06 -11.21
CA SER A 76 0.87 -4.64 -11.03
C SER A 76 0.83 -3.87 -12.37
N ALA A 77 1.37 -4.45 -13.43
CA ALA A 77 1.31 -3.86 -14.77
C ALA A 77 -0.12 -3.89 -15.36
N ILE A 78 -0.87 -4.98 -15.13
CA ILE A 78 -2.29 -5.06 -15.51
C ILE A 78 -3.09 -4.00 -14.74
N SER A 79 -2.86 -3.85 -13.44
CA SER A 79 -3.53 -2.86 -12.60
C SER A 79 -3.33 -1.42 -13.11
N GLY A 80 -2.13 -1.06 -13.53
CA GLY A 80 -1.88 0.26 -14.12
C GLY A 80 -2.68 0.51 -15.40
N ILE A 81 -2.83 -0.51 -16.25
CA ILE A 81 -3.68 -0.43 -17.46
C ILE A 81 -5.16 -0.32 -17.05
N ASP A 82 -5.62 -1.16 -16.15
CA ASP A 82 -7.01 -1.19 -15.69
C ASP A 82 -7.45 0.16 -15.09
N ILE A 83 -6.61 0.74 -14.23
CA ILE A 83 -6.86 2.08 -13.66
C ILE A 83 -6.97 3.13 -14.77
N ALA A 84 -6.09 3.10 -15.78
CA ALA A 84 -6.14 4.04 -16.90
C ALA A 84 -7.42 3.87 -17.75
N LEU A 85 -7.89 2.63 -17.95
CA LEU A 85 -9.15 2.37 -18.65
C LEU A 85 -10.36 2.89 -17.86
N TRP A 86 -10.40 2.66 -16.55
CA TRP A 86 -11.44 3.23 -15.69
C TRP A 86 -11.43 4.75 -15.67
N ASP A 87 -10.25 5.39 -15.73
CA ASP A 87 -10.14 6.86 -15.83
C ASP A 87 -10.73 7.36 -17.16
N ILE A 88 -10.47 6.67 -18.28
CA ILE A 88 -11.11 6.96 -19.58
C ILE A 88 -12.63 6.85 -19.48
N ILE A 89 -13.13 5.74 -18.90
CA ILE A 89 -14.58 5.51 -18.75
C ILE A 89 -15.21 6.63 -17.91
N GLY A 90 -14.59 7.00 -16.80
CA GLY A 90 -15.03 8.08 -15.93
C GLY A 90 -15.13 9.42 -16.69
N LYS A 91 -14.09 9.76 -17.44
CA LYS A 91 -14.01 10.97 -18.27
C LYS A 91 -15.05 10.96 -19.40
N SER A 92 -15.19 9.84 -20.11
CA SER A 92 -16.18 9.67 -21.19
C SER A 92 -17.62 9.82 -20.69
N CYS A 93 -17.92 9.30 -19.51
CA CYS A 93 -19.23 9.38 -18.88
C CYS A 93 -19.48 10.71 -18.13
N GLY A 94 -18.46 11.54 -17.92
CA GLY A 94 -18.55 12.74 -17.09
C GLY A 94 -18.88 12.41 -15.64
N GLN A 95 -18.47 11.25 -15.14
CA GLN A 95 -18.77 10.77 -13.79
C GLN A 95 -17.49 10.33 -13.06
N PRO A 96 -17.38 10.55 -11.76
CA PRO A 96 -16.30 9.97 -10.98
C PRO A 96 -16.46 8.44 -10.91
N ILE A 97 -15.33 7.72 -10.88
CA ILE A 97 -15.30 6.25 -10.97
C ILE A 97 -16.19 5.60 -9.91
N HIS A 98 -16.20 6.12 -8.67
CA HIS A 98 -17.03 5.55 -7.60
C HIS A 98 -18.53 5.54 -7.94
N LYS A 99 -19.02 6.47 -8.76
CA LYS A 99 -20.43 6.47 -9.21
C LYS A 99 -20.68 5.35 -10.21
N LEU A 100 -19.71 5.03 -11.04
CA LEU A 100 -19.81 4.00 -12.09
C LEU A 100 -19.73 2.59 -11.49
N ILE A 101 -19.00 2.41 -10.39
CA ILE A 101 -18.81 1.09 -9.74
C ILE A 101 -19.74 0.85 -8.56
N GLY A 102 -20.79 1.66 -8.37
CA GLY A 102 -21.83 1.38 -7.38
C GLY A 102 -22.21 2.55 -6.45
N GLY A 103 -21.52 3.68 -6.52
CA GLY A 103 -21.82 4.88 -5.71
C GLY A 103 -20.99 4.99 -4.44
N SER A 104 -21.35 5.95 -3.59
CA SER A 104 -20.64 6.20 -2.33
C SER A 104 -21.54 6.05 -1.12
N TYR A 105 -21.04 5.40 -0.09
CA TYR A 105 -21.69 5.36 1.23
C TYR A 105 -21.28 6.55 2.11
N ARG A 106 -20.18 7.24 1.73
CA ARG A 106 -19.65 8.42 2.42
C ARG A 106 -19.00 9.35 1.42
N ASP A 107 -19.04 10.63 1.68
CA ASP A 107 -18.46 11.66 0.81
C ASP A 107 -17.06 12.10 1.27
N GLU A 108 -16.70 11.75 2.51
CA GLU A 108 -15.42 12.08 3.13
C GLU A 108 -14.77 10.84 3.74
N VAL A 109 -13.43 10.80 3.73
CA VAL A 109 -12.60 9.79 4.39
C VAL A 109 -11.59 10.48 5.30
N THR A 110 -11.33 9.90 6.48
CA THR A 110 -10.31 10.39 7.38
C THR A 110 -8.96 9.79 6.97
N PRO A 111 -7.99 10.61 6.55
CA PRO A 111 -6.65 10.11 6.22
C PRO A 111 -5.85 9.83 7.48
N TYR A 112 -4.86 8.96 7.36
CA TYR A 112 -3.79 8.83 8.33
C TYR A 112 -2.43 9.16 7.70
N ALA A 113 -1.52 9.73 8.47
CA ALA A 113 -0.16 9.94 8.03
C ALA A 113 0.64 8.63 8.10
N THR A 114 1.31 8.27 7.03
CA THR A 114 2.26 7.15 7.01
C THR A 114 3.67 7.69 6.99
N GLY A 115 4.46 7.31 8.00
CA GLY A 115 5.84 7.79 8.14
C GLY A 115 6.59 7.01 9.22
N LEU A 116 7.41 7.72 9.97
CA LEU A 116 8.19 7.19 11.08
C LEU A 116 9.05 5.99 10.61
N TYR A 117 9.72 6.20 9.47
CA TYR A 117 10.64 5.22 8.88
C TYR A 117 11.95 5.15 9.66
N PHE A 118 12.84 4.28 9.22
CA PHE A 118 14.18 4.08 9.77
C PHE A 118 15.18 4.90 8.94
N ILE A 119 15.35 6.17 9.25
CA ILE A 119 16.19 7.08 8.45
C ILE A 119 17.60 7.19 9.07
N ASP A 120 17.69 7.60 10.33
CA ASP A 120 18.95 7.66 11.07
C ASP A 120 18.96 6.62 12.18
N MET A 121 19.87 5.65 12.07
CA MET A 121 19.97 4.53 13.02
C MET A 121 20.43 4.97 14.43
N ASP A 122 21.08 6.11 14.54
CA ASP A 122 21.54 6.65 15.82
C ASP A 122 20.46 7.48 16.52
N ARG A 123 19.42 7.90 15.79
CA ARG A 123 18.32 8.78 16.27
C ARG A 123 16.92 8.21 16.07
N LEU A 124 16.80 6.90 15.93
CA LEU A 124 15.55 6.22 15.55
C LEU A 124 14.32 6.54 16.42
N ILE A 125 14.53 6.78 17.72
CA ILE A 125 13.43 7.11 18.63
C ILE A 125 13.11 8.60 18.52
N GLU A 126 14.12 9.43 18.55
CA GLU A 126 13.99 10.89 18.49
C GLU A 126 13.34 11.34 17.20
N GLU A 127 13.78 10.82 16.05
CA GLU A 127 13.20 11.15 14.76
C GLU A 127 11.73 10.70 14.65
N ALA A 128 11.40 9.49 15.14
CA ALA A 128 10.02 9.03 15.13
C ALA A 128 9.11 9.90 16.01
N VAL A 129 9.61 10.38 17.14
CA VAL A 129 8.89 11.31 18.03
C VAL A 129 8.71 12.67 17.36
N GLU A 130 9.77 13.23 16.78
CA GLU A 130 9.76 14.53 16.09
C GLU A 130 8.73 14.51 14.94
N GLU A 131 8.79 13.50 14.06
CA GLU A 131 7.87 13.34 12.94
C GLU A 131 6.43 13.10 13.40
N GLY A 132 6.21 12.29 14.46
CA GLY A 132 4.89 12.07 15.03
C GLY A 132 4.25 13.34 15.59
N ILE A 133 5.05 14.20 16.24
CA ILE A 133 4.60 15.52 16.73
C ILE A 133 4.25 16.43 15.54
N GLU A 134 5.07 16.43 14.48
CA GLU A 134 4.82 17.21 13.26
C GLU A 134 3.48 16.79 12.60
N PHE A 135 3.21 15.50 12.45
CA PHE A 135 1.92 15.02 11.93
C PHE A 135 0.73 15.50 12.78
N LYS A 136 0.85 15.45 14.11
CA LYS A 136 -0.18 15.97 15.01
C LYS A 136 -0.40 17.48 14.83
N GLN A 137 0.68 18.26 14.72
CA GLN A 137 0.63 19.70 14.47
C GLN A 137 -0.01 20.05 13.12
N ASN A 138 0.19 19.19 12.10
CA ASN A 138 -0.42 19.30 10.79
C ASN A 138 -1.89 18.85 10.74
N GLY A 139 -2.48 18.48 11.90
CA GLY A 139 -3.90 18.16 12.03
C GLY A 139 -4.27 16.71 11.75
N PHE A 140 -3.31 15.81 11.57
CA PHE A 140 -3.61 14.37 11.47
C PHE A 140 -4.10 13.84 12.83
N THR A 141 -5.14 13.02 12.77
CA THR A 141 -5.70 12.32 13.94
C THR A 141 -5.32 10.84 14.01
N ALA A 142 -4.57 10.38 13.01
CA ALA A 142 -4.12 9.00 12.90
C ALA A 142 -2.73 8.95 12.25
N ILE A 143 -1.86 8.07 12.75
CA ILE A 143 -0.49 7.88 12.27
C ILE A 143 -0.20 6.39 12.15
N LYS A 144 0.44 5.97 11.07
CA LYS A 144 0.99 4.63 10.90
C LYS A 144 2.51 4.66 10.85
N MET A 145 3.17 3.96 11.77
CA MET A 145 4.62 3.90 11.89
C MET A 145 5.18 2.54 11.49
N LYS A 146 6.42 2.53 11.03
CA LYS A 146 7.14 1.29 10.73
C LYS A 146 7.80 0.70 11.96
N ILE A 147 7.70 -0.64 12.10
CA ILE A 147 8.42 -1.46 13.07
C ILE A 147 9.12 -2.60 12.34
N GLY A 148 9.94 -3.38 13.02
CA GLY A 148 10.54 -4.58 12.44
C GLY A 148 12.03 -4.46 12.10
N LEU A 149 12.79 -3.73 12.92
CA LEU A 149 14.25 -3.66 12.80
C LEU A 149 14.98 -4.94 13.21
N GLY A 150 14.26 -5.93 13.75
CA GLY A 150 14.82 -7.18 14.25
C GLY A 150 15.12 -7.20 15.75
N ASP A 151 15.14 -6.06 16.43
CA ASP A 151 15.16 -5.94 17.88
C ASP A 151 13.77 -5.54 18.40
N LEU A 152 13.02 -6.52 18.87
CA LEU A 152 11.66 -6.31 19.42
C LEU A 152 11.62 -5.27 20.55
N LYS A 153 12.67 -5.19 21.37
CA LYS A 153 12.72 -4.23 22.47
C LYS A 153 12.88 -2.80 21.96
N LEU A 154 13.65 -2.63 20.90
CA LEU A 154 13.82 -1.32 20.29
C LEU A 154 12.54 -0.87 19.58
N ASP A 155 11.88 -1.79 18.86
CA ASP A 155 10.59 -1.50 18.23
C ASP A 155 9.54 -1.07 19.26
N ILE A 156 9.41 -1.81 20.38
CA ILE A 156 8.49 -1.45 21.46
C ILE A 156 8.82 -0.07 22.05
N LYS A 157 10.09 0.21 22.35
CA LYS A 157 10.51 1.52 22.87
C LYS A 157 10.21 2.68 21.92
N ARG A 158 10.34 2.46 20.61
CA ARG A 158 9.97 3.47 19.60
C ARG A 158 8.47 3.75 19.65
N VAL A 159 7.65 2.71 19.66
CA VAL A 159 6.19 2.86 19.72
C VAL A 159 5.75 3.55 21.04
N GLU A 160 6.31 3.13 22.17
CA GLU A 160 6.07 3.77 23.49
C GLU A 160 6.40 5.26 23.47
N ALA A 161 7.56 5.62 22.90
CA ALA A 161 8.00 7.00 22.84
C ALA A 161 7.08 7.85 21.96
N VAL A 162 6.67 7.33 20.79
CA VAL A 162 5.71 8.00 19.92
C VAL A 162 4.36 8.15 20.60
N ARG A 163 3.79 7.07 21.18
CA ARG A 163 2.51 7.12 21.92
C ARG A 163 2.53 8.20 23.01
N LYS A 164 3.61 8.24 23.79
CA LYS A 164 3.77 9.24 24.84
C LYS A 164 3.83 10.67 24.29
N ALA A 165 4.44 10.87 23.12
CA ALA A 165 4.61 12.19 22.53
C ALA A 165 3.33 12.70 21.86
N VAL A 166 2.61 11.83 21.14
CA VAL A 166 1.39 12.22 20.42
C VAL A 166 0.15 12.19 21.30
N GLY A 167 0.18 11.47 22.42
CA GLY A 167 -0.94 11.35 23.37
C GLY A 167 -1.97 10.28 22.98
N ASP A 168 -2.91 10.02 23.88
CA ASP A 168 -3.87 8.91 23.76
C ASP A 168 -4.96 9.16 22.70
N ASP A 169 -5.26 10.43 22.38
CA ASP A 169 -6.24 10.81 21.37
C ASP A 169 -5.78 10.49 19.92
N MET A 170 -4.48 10.26 19.71
CA MET A 170 -3.93 9.92 18.41
C MET A 170 -4.14 8.43 18.10
N ARG A 171 -4.84 8.10 17.03
CA ARG A 171 -4.95 6.73 16.53
C ARG A 171 -3.58 6.31 15.99
N LEU A 172 -2.95 5.33 16.61
CA LEU A 172 -1.62 4.86 16.25
C LEU A 172 -1.69 3.44 15.72
N MET A 173 -1.13 3.24 14.54
CA MET A 173 -1.02 1.96 13.85
C MET A 173 0.43 1.60 13.63
N VAL A 174 0.72 0.31 13.53
CA VAL A 174 2.07 -0.18 13.25
C VAL A 174 2.08 -1.12 12.05
N ASP A 175 3.15 -1.06 11.26
CA ASP A 175 3.35 -1.89 10.08
C ASP A 175 4.73 -2.54 10.14
N ALA A 176 4.74 -3.87 10.19
CA ALA A 176 5.95 -4.68 10.31
C ALA A 176 6.55 -5.13 8.96
N ASN A 177 5.85 -4.93 7.86
CA ASN A 177 6.27 -5.37 6.51
C ASN A 177 6.85 -6.79 6.49
N HIS A 178 6.10 -7.74 7.02
CA HIS A 178 6.39 -9.20 7.01
C HIS A 178 7.65 -9.64 7.77
N CYS A 179 8.15 -8.83 8.71
CA CYS A 179 9.49 -9.06 9.28
C CYS A 179 9.54 -10.09 10.40
N PHE A 180 8.41 -10.45 11.02
CA PHE A 180 8.41 -11.33 12.18
C PHE A 180 8.06 -12.78 11.83
N THR A 181 8.48 -13.69 12.71
CA THR A 181 7.91 -15.04 12.82
C THR A 181 6.64 -14.99 13.66
N VAL A 182 5.77 -16.02 13.58
CA VAL A 182 4.53 -16.10 14.38
C VAL A 182 4.78 -15.88 15.87
N PRO A 183 5.76 -16.56 16.52
CA PRO A 183 6.03 -16.31 17.95
C PRO A 183 6.50 -14.87 18.26
N GLN A 184 7.27 -14.26 17.35
CA GLN A 184 7.70 -12.86 17.49
C GLN A 184 6.53 -11.90 17.34
N ALA A 185 5.66 -12.12 16.34
CA ALA A 185 4.46 -11.31 16.12
C ALA A 185 3.52 -11.35 17.34
N ILE A 186 3.28 -12.54 17.89
CA ILE A 186 2.46 -12.69 19.12
C ILE A 186 3.11 -11.98 20.30
N ARG A 187 4.42 -12.12 20.48
CA ARG A 187 5.13 -11.50 21.58
C ARG A 187 5.10 -9.97 21.51
N ILE A 188 5.37 -9.39 20.35
CA ILE A 188 5.33 -7.93 20.17
C ILE A 188 3.89 -7.42 20.21
N GLY A 189 2.94 -8.15 19.61
CA GLY A 189 1.53 -7.79 19.59
C GLY A 189 0.97 -7.59 21.01
N ARG A 190 1.31 -8.45 21.95
CA ARG A 190 0.91 -8.29 23.36
C ARG A 190 1.47 -7.04 24.06
N GLU A 191 2.61 -6.55 23.61
CA GLU A 191 3.12 -5.26 24.10
C GLU A 191 2.42 -4.09 23.40
N LEU A 192 2.12 -4.23 22.11
CA LEU A 192 1.38 -3.23 21.33
C LEU A 192 -0.06 -3.03 21.82
N GLU A 193 -0.72 -4.10 22.29
CA GLU A 193 -2.05 -4.00 22.94
C GLU A 193 -2.05 -3.04 24.14
N LYS A 194 -0.98 -3.04 24.94
CA LYS A 194 -0.86 -2.13 26.10
C LYS A 194 -0.71 -0.66 25.70
N LEU A 195 -0.36 -0.41 24.46
CA LEU A 195 -0.15 0.93 23.88
C LEU A 195 -1.35 1.40 23.06
N ASP A 196 -2.48 0.71 23.12
CA ASP A 196 -3.71 1.02 22.40
C ASP A 196 -3.45 1.22 20.88
N ILE A 197 -2.77 0.25 20.28
CA ILE A 197 -2.50 0.24 18.85
C ILE A 197 -3.75 -0.23 18.10
N GLU A 198 -4.23 0.58 17.15
CA GLU A 198 -5.48 0.33 16.43
C GLU A 198 -5.40 -0.87 15.48
N TRP A 199 -4.27 -1.03 14.77
CA TRP A 199 -3.99 -2.26 14.00
C TRP A 199 -2.49 -2.55 13.90
N PHE A 200 -2.20 -3.83 13.73
CA PHE A 200 -0.88 -4.39 13.51
C PHE A 200 -0.81 -4.95 12.08
N GLU A 201 -0.25 -4.18 11.16
CA GLU A 201 -0.18 -4.48 9.72
C GLU A 201 0.98 -5.42 9.41
N GLU A 202 0.72 -6.40 8.55
CA GLU A 202 1.71 -7.30 7.97
C GLU A 202 2.71 -7.90 8.97
N PRO A 203 2.24 -8.52 10.08
CA PRO A 203 3.16 -9.02 11.10
C PRO A 203 4.11 -10.09 10.61
N ILE A 204 3.65 -10.98 9.72
CA ILE A 204 4.39 -12.16 9.23
C ILE A 204 4.31 -12.27 7.71
N SER A 205 4.97 -13.27 7.11
CA SER A 205 4.87 -13.51 5.66
C SER A 205 3.42 -13.67 5.20
N PRO A 206 2.99 -12.99 4.10
CA PRO A 206 1.63 -13.09 3.58
C PRO A 206 1.27 -14.48 3.06
N GLU A 207 2.27 -15.35 2.83
CA GLU A 207 2.08 -16.72 2.38
C GLU A 207 1.74 -17.68 3.52
N ASP A 208 1.99 -17.29 4.78
CA ASP A 208 1.74 -18.10 5.98
C ASP A 208 0.33 -17.85 6.52
N LEU A 209 -0.67 -18.40 5.83
CA LEU A 209 -2.08 -18.24 6.21
C LEU A 209 -2.39 -18.87 7.59
N ASP A 210 -1.82 -20.03 7.89
CA ASP A 210 -2.00 -20.69 9.19
C ASP A 210 -1.41 -19.84 10.32
N GLY A 211 -0.24 -19.25 10.07
CA GLY A 211 0.37 -18.29 10.99
C GLY A 211 -0.49 -17.06 11.23
N TYR A 212 -1.13 -16.50 10.18
CA TYR A 212 -2.09 -15.39 10.36
C TYR A 212 -3.30 -15.80 11.20
N VAL A 213 -3.83 -17.01 11.00
CA VAL A 213 -4.91 -17.55 11.84
C VAL A 213 -4.47 -17.65 13.30
N GLU A 214 -3.24 -18.13 13.57
CA GLU A 214 -2.70 -18.23 14.94
C GLU A 214 -2.52 -16.84 15.57
N VAL A 215 -1.90 -15.88 14.86
CA VAL A 215 -1.72 -14.51 15.36
C VAL A 215 -3.06 -13.87 15.67
N THR A 216 -4.04 -13.93 14.75
CA THR A 216 -5.37 -13.31 14.90
C THR A 216 -6.19 -13.93 16.05
N ARG A 217 -6.00 -15.22 16.34
CA ARG A 217 -6.71 -15.87 17.45
C ARG A 217 -6.07 -15.59 18.81
N THR A 218 -4.80 -15.22 18.82
CA THR A 218 -4.00 -15.06 20.03
C THR A 218 -3.96 -13.61 20.53
N LEU A 219 -4.09 -12.67 19.62
CA LEU A 219 -4.20 -11.23 19.84
C LEU A 219 -5.64 -10.75 19.59
#